data_f99f736ab986fab017ac0c6c9122fb0e
#
_entry.id   f99f736ab986fab017ac0c6c9122fb0e
#
_cell.length_a   1.000
_cell.length_b   1.000
_cell.length_c   1.000
_cell.angle_alpha   90.00
_cell.angle_beta   90.00
_cell.angle_gamma   90.00
#
_symmetry.space_group_name_H-M   'P 1'
#
loop_
_entity.id
_entity.type
_entity.pdbx_description
1 polymer ?
#
loop_
_entity_poly.entity_id
_entity_poly.type
_entity_poly.pdbx_seq_one_letter_code
_entity_poly.pdbx_strand_id
1 'polypeptide(L)'
;VEIGGERRLVVDGGQVPAGLDAERGGADARPSAPALPPAPERAAELMGFYADADVRAVFDVSGGNLSNELLDRIDYAFLAAHPKPLFGYSDLTALLNAVHARAGAPAVLYPALNLVRRDGARQQALFRETLLCGGNGLFSPPVSFLAGERMSGPAVGGNLRCFLKLAGTGYMPDLCGKILALESLHGTPAQVLSGFCQLGQLGAFEAVSGVLLGTFTVLGPGPERAYELLCRALDGRVRPDRVLPVAATDRLGHGADSLALVLGREYTLAQA
;
A
#
# COMPACT_ATOMS: atom_id res chain seq x y z
N VAL A 1 2.74 -12.10 18.75
CA VAL A 1 1.43 -12.05 19.40
C VAL A 1 0.82 -13.43 19.31
N GLU A 2 0.72 -14.15 20.43
CA GLU A 2 -0.02 -15.41 20.47
C GLU A 2 -1.52 -15.12 20.32
N ILE A 3 -2.08 -15.61 19.24
CA ILE A 3 -3.51 -15.61 19.02
C ILE A 3 -3.97 -17.07 19.08
N GLY A 4 -4.43 -17.49 20.26
CA GLY A 4 -5.14 -18.73 20.55
C GLY A 4 -4.68 -20.00 19.85
N GLY A 5 -3.96 -20.88 20.57
CA GLY A 5 -3.67 -22.28 20.26
C GLY A 5 -3.15 -22.57 18.85
N GLU A 6 -1.85 -22.79 18.71
CA GLU A 6 -1.17 -23.39 17.53
C GLU A 6 -1.08 -22.60 16.22
N ARG A 7 -1.26 -21.27 16.21
CA ARG A 7 -1.04 -20.45 15.01
C ARG A 7 0.10 -19.48 15.25
N ARG A 8 1.23 -19.68 14.58
CA ARG A 8 2.34 -18.72 14.60
C ARG A 8 2.01 -17.55 13.66
N LEU A 9 1.92 -16.35 14.24
CA LEU A 9 2.00 -15.09 13.51
C LEU A 9 3.49 -14.73 13.46
N VAL A 10 4.12 -14.84 12.29
CA VAL A 10 5.48 -14.36 12.11
C VAL A 10 5.39 -12.89 11.75
N VAL A 11 5.80 -12.03 12.67
CA VAL A 11 6.05 -10.62 12.41
C VAL A 11 7.56 -10.52 12.21
N ASP A 12 7.99 -10.40 10.95
CA ASP A 12 9.36 -10.03 10.68
C ASP A 12 9.53 -8.56 11.07
N GLY A 13 10.18 -8.37 12.20
CA GLY A 13 10.68 -7.09 12.64
C GLY A 13 12.15 -7.01 12.33
N GLY A 14 12.51 -6.74 11.09
CA GLY A 14 13.80 -6.13 10.84
C GLY A 14 13.89 -4.94 11.79
N GLN A 15 14.79 -5.00 12.79
CA GLN A 15 14.88 -4.15 13.99
C GLN A 15 14.15 -2.81 13.83
N VAL A 16 12.99 -2.67 14.49
CA VAL A 16 12.31 -1.37 14.61
C VAL A 16 13.34 -0.42 15.24
N PRO A 17 13.77 0.65 14.55
CA PRO A 17 14.67 1.61 15.16
C PRO A 17 13.97 2.17 16.41
N ALA A 18 14.54 1.98 17.57
CA ALA A 18 14.13 2.66 18.78
C ALA A 18 14.20 4.17 18.49
N GLY A 19 13.04 4.85 18.46
CA GLY A 19 12.98 6.31 18.27
C GLY A 19 12.14 6.79 17.09
N LEU A 20 10.90 6.36 16.96
CA LEU A 20 9.89 7.07 16.17
C LEU A 20 9.07 8.01 17.06
N ASP A 21 9.74 8.79 17.89
CA ASP A 21 9.22 10.07 18.38
C ASP A 21 9.72 11.15 17.43
N ALA A 22 8.97 11.39 16.35
CA ALA A 22 9.24 12.46 15.42
C ALA A 22 8.72 13.78 16.00
N GLU A 23 9.54 14.40 16.86
CA GLU A 23 9.49 15.87 17.04
C GLU A 23 10.89 16.42 17.30
N ARG A 24 11.23 17.39 16.45
CA ARG A 24 12.22 18.46 16.51
C ARG A 24 13.49 18.27 15.70
N GLY A 25 13.62 19.23 14.76
CA GLY A 25 14.82 19.50 14.02
C GLY A 25 16.01 19.85 14.93
N GLY A 26 17.12 19.21 14.64
CA GLY A 26 18.45 19.46 15.15
C GLY A 26 19.39 18.62 14.32
N ALA A 27 20.33 19.28 13.64
CA ALA A 27 21.39 18.63 12.89
C ALA A 27 22.38 18.02 13.89
N ASP A 28 22.12 16.80 14.35
CA ASP A 28 23.09 15.98 15.02
C ASP A 28 23.11 14.59 14.38
N ALA A 29 24.32 14.09 14.14
CA ALA A 29 24.60 12.82 13.50
C ALA A 29 23.86 11.68 14.23
N ARG A 30 22.76 11.22 13.66
CA ARG A 30 22.10 9.99 14.13
C ARG A 30 23.07 8.82 13.91
N PRO A 31 23.20 7.90 14.89
CA PRO A 31 23.92 6.67 14.62
C PRO A 31 23.31 6.04 13.35
N SER A 32 24.16 5.64 12.43
CA SER A 32 23.73 4.98 11.19
C SER A 32 22.83 3.80 11.56
N ALA A 33 21.60 3.80 11.05
CA ALA A 33 20.72 2.62 11.16
C ALA A 33 21.52 1.38 10.73
N PRO A 34 21.34 0.23 11.38
CA PRO A 34 22.01 -0.99 10.96
C PRO A 34 21.75 -1.21 9.47
N ALA A 35 22.77 -1.58 8.72
CA ALA A 35 22.65 -1.85 7.29
C ALA A 35 21.61 -2.94 7.08
N LEU A 36 20.67 -2.71 6.16
CA LEU A 36 19.71 -3.75 5.78
C LEU A 36 20.47 -4.99 5.28
N PRO A 37 20.02 -6.20 5.60
CA PRO A 37 20.58 -7.41 5.02
C PRO A 37 20.56 -7.33 3.49
N PRO A 38 21.52 -7.98 2.80
CA PRO A 38 21.54 -8.02 1.35
C PRO A 38 20.24 -8.55 0.75
N ALA A 39 19.84 -8.05 -0.43
CA ALA A 39 18.60 -8.45 -1.08
C ALA A 39 18.43 -9.98 -1.26
N PRO A 40 19.49 -10.77 -1.56
CA PRO A 40 19.36 -12.24 -1.59
C PRO A 40 18.92 -12.86 -0.27
N GLU A 41 19.44 -12.36 0.85
CA GLU A 41 19.09 -12.87 2.19
C GLU A 41 17.65 -12.54 2.54
N ARG A 42 17.21 -11.29 2.32
CA ARG A 42 15.82 -10.85 2.53
C ARG A 42 14.82 -11.62 1.66
N ALA A 43 15.17 -11.87 0.40
CA ALA A 43 14.34 -12.68 -0.48
C ALA A 43 14.26 -14.14 -0.02
N ALA A 44 15.39 -14.74 0.39
CA ALA A 44 15.41 -16.10 0.91
C ALA A 44 14.60 -16.24 2.19
N GLU A 45 14.63 -15.24 3.09
CA GLU A 45 13.82 -15.21 4.30
C GLU A 45 12.33 -15.17 3.96
N LEU A 46 11.91 -14.27 3.08
CA LEU A 46 10.51 -14.21 2.62
C LEU A 46 10.07 -15.54 1.99
N MET A 47 10.89 -16.12 1.12
CA MET A 47 10.60 -17.44 0.52
C MET A 47 10.52 -18.54 1.56
N GLY A 48 11.34 -18.48 2.63
CA GLY A 48 11.29 -19.38 3.78
C GLY A 48 9.94 -19.34 4.48
N PHE A 49 9.36 -18.14 4.71
CA PHE A 49 8.02 -18.00 5.30
C PHE A 49 6.93 -18.60 4.40
N TYR A 50 7.07 -18.51 3.10
CA TYR A 50 6.13 -19.13 2.17
C TYR A 50 6.28 -20.66 2.12
N ALA A 51 7.50 -21.18 2.31
CA ALA A 51 7.76 -22.61 2.35
C ALA A 51 7.32 -23.28 3.66
N ASP A 52 7.30 -22.57 4.78
CA ASP A 52 6.93 -23.10 6.09
C ASP A 52 5.39 -23.31 6.16
N ALA A 53 4.96 -24.56 6.27
CA ALA A 53 3.54 -24.92 6.32
C ALA A 53 2.81 -24.39 7.58
N ASP A 54 3.54 -24.09 8.66
CA ASP A 54 2.96 -23.54 9.89
C ASP A 54 2.70 -22.03 9.80
N VAL A 55 3.35 -21.33 8.86
CA VAL A 55 3.12 -19.90 8.61
C VAL A 55 1.83 -19.72 7.81
N ARG A 56 0.88 -18.99 8.39
CA ARG A 56 -0.46 -18.74 7.79
C ARG A 56 -0.58 -17.36 7.14
N ALA A 57 0.24 -16.41 7.54
CA ALA A 57 0.30 -15.05 6.99
C ALA A 57 1.65 -14.44 7.30
N VAL A 58 2.12 -13.52 6.45
CA VAL A 58 3.37 -12.77 6.63
C VAL A 58 3.02 -11.30 6.85
N PHE A 59 3.56 -10.69 7.89
CA PHE A 59 3.42 -9.26 8.19
C PHE A 59 4.79 -8.61 8.15
N ASP A 60 5.08 -7.94 7.04
CA ASP A 60 6.29 -7.15 6.92
C ASP A 60 6.02 -5.72 7.42
N VAL A 61 6.67 -5.36 8.52
CA VAL A 61 6.57 -4.03 9.14
C VAL A 61 7.72 -3.11 8.77
N SER A 62 8.60 -3.56 7.88
CA SER A 62 9.71 -2.78 7.37
C SER A 62 9.19 -1.61 6.50
N GLY A 63 10.07 -0.68 6.26
CA GLY A 63 9.83 0.46 5.38
C GLY A 63 11.13 0.84 4.68
N GLY A 64 11.13 1.93 3.94
CA GLY A 64 12.35 2.43 3.33
C GLY A 64 12.22 2.72 1.83
N ASN A 65 13.21 2.23 1.04
CA ASN A 65 13.31 2.55 -0.37
C ASN A 65 13.75 1.38 -1.27
N LEU A 66 13.94 0.18 -0.72
CA LEU A 66 14.68 -0.90 -1.37
C LEU A 66 13.87 -2.18 -1.56
N SER A 67 12.54 -2.15 -1.37
CA SER A 67 11.71 -3.35 -1.58
C SER A 67 11.75 -3.86 -3.03
N ASN A 68 11.99 -2.96 -3.98
CA ASN A 68 12.11 -3.32 -5.39
C ASN A 68 13.38 -4.14 -5.72
N GLU A 69 14.40 -4.19 -4.85
CA GLU A 69 15.56 -5.10 -5.02
C GLU A 69 15.18 -6.57 -4.92
N LEU A 70 14.02 -6.86 -4.29
CA LEU A 70 13.56 -8.23 -4.09
C LEU A 70 12.86 -8.80 -5.32
N LEU A 71 12.34 -7.96 -6.22
CA LEU A 71 11.39 -8.35 -7.27
C LEU A 71 11.95 -9.43 -8.19
N ASP A 72 13.22 -9.32 -8.59
CA ASP A 72 13.87 -10.28 -9.47
C ASP A 72 14.34 -11.56 -8.74
N ARG A 73 14.15 -11.65 -7.42
CA ARG A 73 14.65 -12.73 -6.56
C ARG A 73 13.53 -13.60 -5.99
N ILE A 74 12.27 -13.20 -6.22
CA ILE A 74 11.08 -13.91 -5.75
C ILE A 74 10.69 -14.97 -6.78
N ASP A 75 10.49 -16.19 -6.32
CA ASP A 75 9.86 -17.24 -7.12
C ASP A 75 8.33 -17.09 -7.07
N TYR A 76 7.79 -16.33 -8.02
CA TYR A 76 6.36 -16.07 -8.11
C TYR A 76 5.53 -17.32 -8.41
N ALA A 77 6.10 -18.31 -9.11
CA ALA A 77 5.42 -19.58 -9.36
C ALA A 77 5.26 -20.36 -8.05
N PHE A 78 6.29 -20.34 -7.20
CA PHE A 78 6.20 -20.94 -5.87
C PHE A 78 5.17 -20.23 -4.98
N LEU A 79 5.13 -18.89 -4.99
CA LEU A 79 4.13 -18.11 -4.25
C LEU A 79 2.70 -18.43 -4.73
N ALA A 80 2.49 -18.58 -6.02
CA ALA A 80 1.21 -18.96 -6.60
C ALA A 80 0.76 -20.35 -6.17
N ALA A 81 1.70 -21.29 -6.04
CA ALA A 81 1.43 -22.66 -5.58
C ALA A 81 1.21 -22.76 -4.06
N HIS A 82 1.76 -21.82 -3.28
CA HIS A 82 1.70 -21.79 -1.81
C HIS A 82 1.16 -20.45 -1.30
N PRO A 83 -0.06 -20.04 -1.69
CA PRO A 83 -0.52 -18.68 -1.44
C PRO A 83 -0.72 -18.43 0.05
N LYS A 84 -0.12 -17.35 0.53
CA LYS A 84 -0.29 -16.82 1.89
C LYS A 84 -0.51 -15.33 1.83
N PRO A 85 -1.37 -14.76 2.69
CA PRO A 85 -1.51 -13.31 2.77
C PRO A 85 -0.19 -12.65 3.17
N LEU A 86 0.28 -11.70 2.35
CA LEU A 86 1.41 -10.83 2.64
C LEU A 86 0.87 -9.44 2.97
N PHE A 87 1.12 -9.00 4.20
CA PHE A 87 0.78 -7.67 4.68
C PHE A 87 2.01 -6.79 4.70
N GLY A 88 1.88 -5.58 4.23
CA GLY A 88 2.94 -4.60 4.25
C GLY A 88 2.44 -3.22 3.89
N TYR A 89 3.32 -2.22 3.96
CA TYR A 89 2.93 -0.84 3.70
C TYR A 89 4.10 0.01 3.15
N SER A 90 3.80 1.23 2.70
CA SER A 90 4.84 2.19 2.28
C SER A 90 5.72 1.66 1.16
N ASP A 91 7.02 1.44 1.40
CA ASP A 91 7.96 0.91 0.40
C ASP A 91 7.54 -0.45 -0.15
N LEU A 92 6.94 -1.30 0.70
CA LEU A 92 6.43 -2.60 0.30
C LEU A 92 5.31 -2.56 -0.75
N THR A 93 4.77 -1.38 -1.06
CA THR A 93 3.85 -1.20 -2.19
C THR A 93 4.37 -1.84 -3.47
N ALA A 94 5.67 -1.71 -3.76
CA ALA A 94 6.26 -2.32 -4.95
C ALA A 94 6.18 -3.85 -4.89
N LEU A 95 6.62 -4.45 -3.80
CA LEU A 95 6.60 -5.90 -3.61
C LEU A 95 5.16 -6.46 -3.62
N LEU A 96 4.24 -5.83 -2.88
CA LEU A 96 2.85 -6.28 -2.77
C LEU A 96 2.14 -6.28 -4.14
N ASN A 97 2.30 -5.22 -4.94
CA ASN A 97 1.73 -5.17 -6.28
C ASN A 97 2.36 -6.21 -7.22
N ALA A 98 3.67 -6.43 -7.11
CA ALA A 98 4.36 -7.47 -7.89
C ALA A 98 3.88 -8.89 -7.51
N VAL A 99 3.75 -9.18 -6.22
CA VAL A 99 3.23 -10.46 -5.71
C VAL A 99 1.79 -10.69 -6.21
N HIS A 100 0.93 -9.67 -6.13
CA HIS A 100 -0.42 -9.74 -6.68
C HIS A 100 -0.39 -9.98 -8.20
N ALA A 101 0.36 -9.17 -8.95
CA ALA A 101 0.35 -9.19 -10.42
C ALA A 101 0.96 -10.47 -11.00
N ARG A 102 2.00 -11.03 -10.36
CA ARG A 102 2.78 -12.16 -10.89
C ARG A 102 2.37 -13.51 -10.33
N ALA A 103 1.92 -13.55 -9.08
CA ALA A 103 1.56 -14.78 -8.39
C ALA A 103 0.05 -14.92 -8.16
N GLY A 104 -0.74 -13.85 -8.29
CA GLY A 104 -2.14 -13.84 -7.86
C GLY A 104 -2.31 -14.11 -6.35
N ALA A 105 -1.21 -14.10 -5.59
CA ALA A 105 -1.26 -14.35 -4.16
C ALA A 105 -1.87 -13.16 -3.40
N PRO A 106 -2.55 -13.40 -2.27
CA PRO A 106 -3.16 -12.32 -1.48
C PRO A 106 -2.11 -11.33 -0.99
N ALA A 107 -2.27 -10.06 -1.33
CA ALA A 107 -1.40 -8.97 -0.93
C ALA A 107 -2.22 -7.83 -0.32
N VAL A 108 -1.81 -7.33 0.85
CA VAL A 108 -2.61 -6.41 1.64
C VAL A 108 -1.76 -5.20 2.05
N LEU A 109 -2.18 -4.02 1.61
CA LEU A 109 -1.63 -2.76 2.09
C LEU A 109 -2.20 -2.47 3.47
N TYR A 110 -1.38 -2.62 4.52
CA TYR A 110 -1.79 -2.37 5.89
C TYR A 110 -0.60 -1.99 6.78
N PRO A 111 -0.62 -0.82 7.44
CA PRO A 111 0.43 -0.42 8.37
C PRO A 111 0.29 -1.18 9.70
N ALA A 112 0.72 -2.45 9.74
CA ALA A 112 0.52 -3.36 10.87
C ALA A 112 1.13 -2.85 12.20
N LEU A 113 2.11 -1.94 12.16
CA LEU A 113 2.60 -1.23 13.34
C LEU A 113 1.52 -0.45 14.10
N ASN A 114 0.42 -0.09 13.45
CA ASN A 114 -0.72 0.56 14.10
C ASN A 114 -1.36 -0.31 15.19
N LEU A 115 -1.18 -1.64 15.12
CA LEU A 115 -1.66 -2.57 16.16
C LEU A 115 -0.97 -2.39 17.51
N VAL A 116 0.27 -1.92 17.52
CA VAL A 116 1.10 -1.78 18.73
C VAL A 116 1.41 -0.32 19.11
N ARG A 117 0.88 0.64 18.36
CA ARG A 117 0.99 2.07 18.68
C ARG A 117 0.08 2.45 19.84
N ARG A 118 0.29 3.66 20.40
CA ARG A 118 -0.41 4.19 21.57
C ARG A 118 -1.94 4.06 21.50
N ASP A 119 -2.53 4.26 20.32
CA ASP A 119 -3.98 4.20 20.09
C ASP A 119 -4.40 2.89 19.40
N GLY A 120 -3.60 1.82 19.54
CA GLY A 120 -3.78 0.55 18.83
C GLY A 120 -5.05 -0.23 19.17
N ALA A 121 -5.73 0.06 20.28
CA ALA A 121 -6.89 -0.72 20.73
C ALA A 121 -8.00 -0.80 19.66
N ARG A 122 -8.30 0.31 18.98
CA ARG A 122 -9.27 0.32 17.89
C ARG A 122 -8.81 -0.52 16.69
N GLN A 123 -7.53 -0.42 16.34
CA GLN A 123 -6.92 -1.21 15.26
C GLN A 123 -6.95 -2.70 15.60
N GLN A 124 -6.65 -3.07 16.84
CA GLN A 124 -6.73 -4.45 17.32
C GLN A 124 -8.16 -5.00 17.27
N ALA A 125 -9.16 -4.19 17.65
CA ALA A 125 -10.56 -4.58 17.57
C ALA A 125 -11.00 -4.85 16.12
N LEU A 126 -10.68 -3.93 15.19
CA LEU A 126 -10.97 -4.09 13.76
C LEU A 126 -10.22 -5.28 13.14
N PHE A 127 -8.96 -5.47 13.53
CA PHE A 127 -8.16 -6.60 13.07
C PHE A 127 -8.79 -7.93 13.49
N ARG A 128 -9.15 -8.07 14.77
CA ARG A 128 -9.83 -9.26 15.29
C ARG A 128 -11.16 -9.51 14.60
N GLU A 129 -12.01 -8.49 14.53
CA GLU A 129 -13.31 -8.57 13.88
C GLU A 129 -13.17 -9.05 12.43
N THR A 130 -12.24 -8.46 11.68
CA THR A 130 -12.08 -8.76 10.25
C THR A 130 -11.37 -10.09 10.01
N LEU A 131 -10.20 -10.32 10.61
CA LEU A 131 -9.36 -11.48 10.26
C LEU A 131 -9.67 -12.74 11.07
N LEU A 132 -10.26 -12.61 12.24
CA LEU A 132 -10.54 -13.75 13.12
C LEU A 132 -12.03 -14.08 13.22
N CYS A 133 -12.91 -13.08 13.03
CA CYS A 133 -14.35 -13.26 13.16
C CYS A 133 -15.10 -13.17 11.81
N GLY A 134 -14.39 -13.00 10.68
CA GLY A 134 -14.98 -13.00 9.35
C GLY A 134 -15.73 -11.72 8.98
N GLY A 135 -15.50 -10.63 9.71
CA GLY A 135 -16.03 -9.32 9.37
C GLY A 135 -15.30 -8.63 8.20
N ASN A 136 -15.56 -7.36 8.00
CA ASN A 136 -15.02 -6.60 6.87
C ASN A 136 -14.57 -5.17 7.23
N GLY A 137 -14.63 -4.79 8.49
CA GLY A 137 -14.40 -3.40 8.93
C GLY A 137 -13.03 -2.86 8.56
N LEU A 138 -11.99 -3.70 8.66
CA LEU A 138 -10.63 -3.32 8.29
C LEU A 138 -10.46 -3.05 6.77
N PHE A 139 -11.26 -3.68 5.93
CA PHE A 139 -11.17 -3.62 4.46
C PHE A 139 -12.21 -2.69 3.82
N SER A 140 -12.90 -1.89 4.61
CA SER A 140 -14.00 -1.03 4.14
C SER A 140 -13.74 0.44 4.52
N PRO A 141 -12.77 1.12 3.89
CA PRO A 141 -12.53 2.52 4.16
C PRO A 141 -13.73 3.37 3.72
N PRO A 142 -14.20 4.29 4.57
CA PRO A 142 -15.19 5.29 4.15
C PRO A 142 -14.57 6.19 3.08
N VAL A 143 -15.37 6.61 2.12
CA VAL A 143 -14.93 7.46 1.00
C VAL A 143 -15.85 8.63 0.78
N SER A 144 -15.31 9.73 0.25
CA SER A 144 -16.04 10.87 -0.28
C SER A 144 -15.61 11.12 -1.73
N PHE A 145 -16.55 11.34 -2.64
CA PHE A 145 -16.24 11.60 -4.03
C PHE A 145 -15.88 13.06 -4.28
N LEU A 146 -14.81 13.29 -5.04
CA LEU A 146 -14.35 14.59 -5.50
C LEU A 146 -14.72 14.81 -6.97
N ALA A 147 -14.91 13.73 -7.73
CA ALA A 147 -15.44 13.72 -9.09
C ALA A 147 -16.15 12.39 -9.35
N GLY A 148 -17.26 12.45 -10.08
CA GLY A 148 -18.13 11.28 -10.25
C GLY A 148 -18.83 10.91 -8.95
N GLU A 149 -19.55 9.78 -8.94
CA GLU A 149 -20.36 9.34 -7.80
C GLU A 149 -20.15 7.87 -7.45
N ARG A 150 -19.49 7.13 -8.36
CA ARG A 150 -19.28 5.68 -8.21
C ARG A 150 -18.08 5.22 -9.01
N MET A 151 -17.36 4.24 -8.47
CA MET A 151 -16.37 3.43 -9.19
C MET A 151 -16.37 2.00 -8.68
N SER A 152 -16.01 1.05 -9.53
CA SER A 152 -15.88 -0.36 -9.15
C SER A 152 -14.74 -1.01 -9.90
N GLY A 153 -14.15 -2.02 -9.29
CA GLY A 153 -13.08 -2.83 -9.84
C GLY A 153 -12.10 -3.33 -8.79
N PRO A 154 -11.17 -4.19 -9.18
CA PRO A 154 -10.10 -4.63 -8.30
C PRO A 154 -9.18 -3.46 -7.92
N ALA A 155 -8.75 -3.38 -6.66
CA ALA A 155 -7.83 -2.32 -6.21
C ALA A 155 -6.38 -2.69 -6.51
N VAL A 156 -5.58 -1.71 -6.95
CA VAL A 156 -4.12 -1.76 -7.07
C VAL A 156 -3.51 -0.44 -6.62
N GLY A 157 -2.20 -0.37 -6.46
CA GLY A 157 -1.52 0.87 -6.09
C GLY A 157 -0.98 0.88 -4.66
N GLY A 158 -1.05 2.02 -3.98
CA GLY A 158 -0.52 2.28 -2.65
C GLY A 158 0.34 3.54 -2.62
N ASN A 159 1.54 3.49 -2.03
CA ASN A 159 2.45 4.63 -2.00
C ASN A 159 2.87 5.02 -3.42
N LEU A 160 2.55 6.26 -3.82
CA LEU A 160 2.74 6.77 -5.18
C LEU A 160 4.18 6.55 -5.70
N ARG A 161 5.18 6.97 -4.92
CA ARG A 161 6.60 6.83 -5.29
C ARG A 161 7.01 5.36 -5.42
N CYS A 162 6.52 4.52 -4.54
CA CYS A 162 6.90 3.10 -4.50
C CYS A 162 6.19 2.30 -5.59
N PHE A 163 4.95 2.65 -5.90
CA PHE A 163 4.20 2.08 -7.02
C PHE A 163 4.88 2.40 -8.37
N LEU A 164 5.34 3.64 -8.52
CA LEU A 164 6.05 4.07 -9.73
C LEU A 164 7.39 3.37 -9.98
N LYS A 165 7.99 2.71 -8.98
CA LYS A 165 9.16 1.84 -9.22
C LYS A 165 8.85 0.67 -10.15
N LEU A 166 7.59 0.29 -10.29
CA LEU A 166 7.15 -0.79 -11.17
C LEU A 166 6.99 -0.34 -12.64
N ALA A 167 6.96 0.97 -12.88
CA ALA A 167 6.76 1.54 -14.22
C ALA A 167 7.81 1.05 -15.21
N GLY A 168 7.37 0.51 -16.34
CA GLY A 168 8.26 -0.04 -17.37
C GLY A 168 8.87 -1.40 -17.03
N THR A 169 8.46 -2.04 -15.93
CA THR A 169 8.88 -3.39 -15.57
C THR A 169 7.78 -4.42 -15.82
N GLY A 170 8.14 -5.69 -15.87
CA GLY A 170 7.18 -6.80 -15.93
C GLY A 170 6.40 -7.05 -14.63
N TYR A 171 6.62 -6.23 -13.59
CA TYR A 171 5.98 -6.34 -12.27
C TYR A 171 4.82 -5.36 -12.09
N MET A 172 4.64 -4.41 -13.01
CA MET A 172 3.52 -3.48 -13.00
C MET A 172 2.21 -4.25 -13.18
N PRO A 173 1.22 -4.13 -12.29
CA PRO A 173 -0.08 -4.72 -12.52
C PRO A 173 -0.75 -4.08 -13.75
N ASP A 174 -1.54 -4.87 -14.48
CA ASP A 174 -2.47 -4.31 -15.44
C ASP A 174 -3.43 -3.34 -14.73
N LEU A 175 -3.64 -2.17 -15.31
CA LEU A 175 -4.48 -1.11 -14.74
C LEU A 175 -5.89 -1.07 -15.32
N CYS A 176 -6.16 -1.85 -16.37
CA CYS A 176 -7.45 -1.80 -17.06
C CYS A 176 -8.61 -2.16 -16.14
N GLY A 177 -9.57 -1.23 -16.01
CA GLY A 177 -10.76 -1.41 -15.18
C GLY A 177 -10.53 -1.47 -13.67
N LYS A 178 -9.33 -1.16 -13.18
CA LYS A 178 -8.99 -1.23 -11.75
C LYS A 178 -9.20 0.11 -11.04
N ILE A 179 -9.36 0.06 -9.73
CA ILE A 179 -9.29 1.24 -8.85
C ILE A 179 -7.82 1.46 -8.51
N LEU A 180 -7.27 2.61 -8.89
CA LEU A 180 -5.91 3.00 -8.55
C LEU A 180 -5.90 3.76 -7.23
N ALA A 181 -5.47 3.10 -6.16
CA ALA A 181 -5.32 3.70 -4.84
C ALA A 181 -3.94 4.35 -4.70
N LEU A 182 -3.88 5.61 -4.28
CA LEU A 182 -2.63 6.38 -4.17
C LEU A 182 -2.57 7.14 -2.86
N GLU A 183 -1.43 7.08 -2.18
CA GLU A 183 -1.13 7.85 -0.97
C GLU A 183 0.34 8.27 -0.97
N SER A 184 0.73 9.20 -0.10
CA SER A 184 2.14 9.54 0.09
C SER A 184 2.42 10.13 1.48
N LEU A 185 3.44 9.59 2.18
CA LEU A 185 3.95 10.17 3.43
C LEU A 185 4.85 11.36 3.16
N HIS A 186 5.75 11.24 2.17
CA HIS A 186 6.81 12.19 1.85
C HIS A 186 6.71 12.69 0.42
N GLY A 187 7.50 13.72 0.11
CA GLY A 187 7.61 14.31 -1.21
C GLY A 187 7.05 15.72 -1.24
N THR A 188 7.71 16.61 -1.96
CA THR A 188 7.20 17.97 -2.20
C THR A 188 5.96 17.94 -3.11
N PRO A 189 5.16 19.02 -3.16
CA PRO A 189 4.05 19.10 -4.13
C PRO A 189 4.50 18.87 -5.58
N ALA A 190 5.71 19.33 -5.94
CA ALA A 190 6.28 19.09 -7.27
C ALA A 190 6.57 17.60 -7.53
N GLN A 191 7.04 16.86 -6.53
CA GLN A 191 7.28 15.42 -6.66
C GLN A 191 5.98 14.64 -6.76
N VAL A 192 4.94 15.01 -6.02
CA VAL A 192 3.61 14.40 -6.13
C VAL A 192 3.03 14.65 -7.53
N LEU A 193 3.08 15.90 -8.00
CA LEU A 193 2.63 16.25 -9.36
C LEU A 193 3.41 15.46 -10.43
N SER A 194 4.74 15.39 -10.30
CA SER A 194 5.58 14.60 -11.21
C SER A 194 5.17 13.13 -11.25
N GLY A 195 4.86 12.54 -10.09
CA GLY A 195 4.36 11.17 -10.03
C GLY A 195 3.00 10.99 -10.73
N PHE A 196 2.07 11.91 -10.54
CA PHE A 196 0.79 11.88 -11.26
C PHE A 196 0.99 12.06 -12.77
N CYS A 197 1.88 12.98 -13.18
CA CYS A 197 2.22 13.15 -14.60
C CYS A 197 2.81 11.86 -15.19
N GLN A 198 3.68 11.16 -14.47
CA GLN A 198 4.24 9.88 -14.91
C GLN A 198 3.15 8.81 -15.07
N LEU A 199 2.21 8.70 -14.13
CA LEU A 199 1.06 7.81 -14.28
C LEU A 199 0.22 8.16 -15.50
N GLY A 200 -0.03 9.45 -15.77
CA GLY A 200 -0.71 9.89 -17.00
C GLY A 200 0.07 9.51 -18.27
N GLN A 201 1.40 9.65 -18.26
CA GLN A 201 2.26 9.26 -19.41
C GLN A 201 2.24 7.75 -19.66
N LEU A 202 1.97 6.95 -18.62
CA LEU A 202 1.78 5.50 -18.73
C LEU A 202 0.38 5.10 -19.20
N GLY A 203 -0.53 6.05 -19.44
CA GLY A 203 -1.92 5.76 -19.78
C GLY A 203 -2.77 5.26 -18.60
N ALA A 204 -2.30 5.45 -17.37
CA ALA A 204 -2.98 4.90 -16.20
C ALA A 204 -4.40 5.46 -16.05
N PHE A 205 -4.59 6.76 -16.24
CA PHE A 205 -5.87 7.42 -16.02
C PHE A 205 -6.91 7.14 -17.10
N GLU A 206 -6.47 6.71 -18.28
CA GLU A 206 -7.33 6.21 -19.34
C GLU A 206 -7.76 4.77 -19.08
N ALA A 207 -6.92 3.98 -18.43
CA ALA A 207 -7.15 2.56 -18.21
C ALA A 207 -8.00 2.26 -16.98
N VAL A 208 -7.80 3.01 -15.86
CA VAL A 208 -8.45 2.70 -14.58
C VAL A 208 -9.94 3.03 -14.56
N SER A 209 -10.70 2.34 -13.73
CA SER A 209 -12.11 2.64 -13.45
C SER A 209 -12.29 3.89 -12.58
N GLY A 210 -11.28 4.26 -11.80
CA GLY A 210 -11.25 5.45 -10.97
C GLY A 210 -10.00 5.51 -10.10
N VAL A 211 -9.85 6.63 -9.39
CA VAL A 211 -8.72 6.89 -8.48
C VAL A 211 -9.24 7.02 -7.06
N LEU A 212 -8.64 6.29 -6.12
CA LEU A 212 -8.85 6.46 -4.69
C LEU A 212 -7.64 7.19 -4.09
N LEU A 213 -7.83 8.45 -3.69
CA LEU A 213 -6.81 9.22 -2.99
C LEU A 213 -6.87 8.91 -1.49
N GLY A 214 -5.79 8.37 -0.97
CA GLY A 214 -5.51 8.31 0.46
C GLY A 214 -4.93 9.63 0.97
N THR A 215 -4.20 9.57 2.10
CA THR A 215 -3.57 10.75 2.69
C THR A 215 -2.27 11.10 1.96
N PHE A 216 -2.09 12.38 1.67
CA PHE A 216 -0.84 12.96 1.19
C PHE A 216 -0.28 13.86 2.30
N THR A 217 0.36 13.25 3.28
CA THR A 217 0.73 13.89 4.55
C THR A 217 1.48 15.21 4.37
N VAL A 218 2.38 15.29 3.39
CA VAL A 218 3.17 16.50 3.10
C VAL A 218 2.36 17.64 2.47
N LEU A 219 1.18 17.35 1.92
CA LEU A 219 0.33 18.36 1.31
C LEU A 219 -0.63 19.02 2.33
N GLY A 220 -0.62 18.55 3.57
CA GLY A 220 -1.51 18.99 4.62
C GLY A 220 -2.75 18.12 4.75
N PRO A 221 -3.66 18.47 5.66
CA PRO A 221 -4.89 17.72 5.88
C PRO A 221 -5.86 17.87 4.70
N GLY A 222 -6.70 16.86 4.51
CA GLY A 222 -7.72 16.82 3.45
C GLY A 222 -7.17 16.40 2.08
N PRO A 223 -8.06 16.08 1.16
CA PRO A 223 -7.70 15.60 -0.17
C PRO A 223 -7.53 16.71 -1.22
N GLU A 224 -7.92 17.95 -0.91
CA GLU A 224 -8.10 19.05 -1.88
C GLU A 224 -6.81 19.32 -2.65
N ARG A 225 -5.70 19.40 -1.92
CA ARG A 225 -4.40 19.69 -2.55
C ARG A 225 -3.90 18.56 -3.44
N ALA A 226 -4.09 17.32 -3.03
CA ALA A 226 -3.76 16.16 -3.86
C ALA A 226 -4.64 16.10 -5.11
N TYR A 227 -5.93 16.40 -4.95
CA TYR A 227 -6.88 16.46 -6.05
C TYR A 227 -6.54 17.57 -7.06
N GLU A 228 -6.20 18.79 -6.60
CA GLU A 228 -5.72 19.87 -7.47
C GLU A 228 -4.50 19.43 -8.33
N LEU A 229 -3.53 18.77 -7.70
CA LEU A 229 -2.34 18.27 -8.41
C LEU A 229 -2.70 17.16 -9.39
N LEU A 230 -3.64 16.29 -9.04
CA LEU A 230 -4.15 15.26 -9.94
C LEU A 230 -4.85 15.91 -11.16
N CYS A 231 -5.74 16.89 -10.94
CA CYS A 231 -6.41 17.62 -12.02
C CYS A 231 -5.41 18.27 -13.00
N ARG A 232 -4.33 18.87 -12.47
CA ARG A 232 -3.24 19.40 -13.32
C ARG A 232 -2.54 18.33 -14.14
N ALA A 233 -2.35 17.12 -13.57
CA ALA A 233 -1.75 16.02 -14.29
C ALA A 233 -2.67 15.40 -15.36
N LEU A 234 -3.99 15.53 -15.16
CA LEU A 234 -5.02 15.05 -16.08
C LEU A 234 -5.28 15.99 -17.25
N ASP A 235 -4.82 17.24 -17.17
CA ASP A 235 -5.06 18.26 -18.19
C ASP A 235 -4.61 17.79 -19.59
N GLY A 236 -5.56 17.75 -20.52
CA GLY A 236 -5.36 17.26 -21.88
C GLY A 236 -5.07 15.75 -22.04
N ARG A 237 -5.15 14.96 -20.94
CA ARG A 237 -4.85 13.50 -20.98
C ARG A 237 -6.08 12.61 -20.89
N VAL A 238 -7.12 13.05 -20.21
CA VAL A 238 -8.39 12.33 -20.16
C VAL A 238 -9.31 12.85 -21.25
N ARG A 239 -10.00 11.95 -21.96
CA ARG A 239 -10.94 12.32 -23.01
C ARG A 239 -12.00 13.29 -22.47
N PRO A 240 -12.37 14.34 -23.22
CA PRO A 240 -13.31 15.36 -22.76
C PRO A 240 -14.72 14.81 -22.40
N ASP A 241 -15.08 13.68 -23.01
CA ASP A 241 -16.37 12.99 -22.81
C ASP A 241 -16.37 11.99 -21.64
N ARG A 242 -15.23 11.82 -20.96
CA ARG A 242 -15.09 10.90 -19.84
C ARG A 242 -14.82 11.64 -18.54
N VAL A 243 -15.69 11.45 -17.56
CA VAL A 243 -15.40 11.80 -16.18
C VAL A 243 -14.65 10.64 -15.54
N LEU A 244 -13.39 10.86 -15.14
CA LEU A 244 -12.65 9.90 -14.31
C LEU A 244 -13.16 10.02 -12.87
N PRO A 245 -13.79 8.98 -12.29
CA PRO A 245 -14.21 9.03 -10.90
C PRO A 245 -13.00 9.16 -9.96
N VAL A 246 -13.07 10.10 -9.02
CA VAL A 246 -12.04 10.29 -7.98
C VAL A 246 -12.74 10.34 -6.63
N ALA A 247 -12.39 9.42 -5.76
CA ALA A 247 -12.81 9.43 -4.37
C ALA A 247 -11.59 9.64 -3.45
N ALA A 248 -11.85 10.09 -2.24
CA ALA A 248 -10.83 10.27 -1.22
C ALA A 248 -11.22 9.60 0.09
N THR A 249 -10.22 9.22 0.87
CA THR A 249 -10.35 8.70 2.22
C THR A 249 -9.18 9.13 3.09
N ASP A 250 -9.44 9.46 4.34
CA ASP A 250 -8.42 9.70 5.36
C ASP A 250 -7.91 8.38 6.00
N ARG A 251 -8.52 7.25 5.61
CA ARG A 251 -8.25 5.92 6.16
C ARG A 251 -7.29 5.07 5.33
N LEU A 252 -6.66 5.62 4.32
CA LEU A 252 -5.59 5.00 3.55
C LEU A 252 -4.36 5.91 3.58
N GLY A 253 -3.30 5.50 4.25
CA GLY A 253 -2.09 6.31 4.39
C GLY A 253 -1.26 5.92 5.62
N HIS A 254 -0.44 6.86 6.11
CA HIS A 254 0.45 6.62 7.25
C HIS A 254 -0.16 7.06 8.60
N GLY A 255 -1.45 7.37 8.64
CA GLY A 255 -2.16 7.71 9.86
C GLY A 255 -2.31 6.52 10.81
N ALA A 256 -2.43 6.79 12.12
CA ALA A 256 -2.56 5.75 13.15
C ALA A 256 -3.88 4.95 13.02
N ASP A 257 -4.87 5.51 12.36
CA ASP A 257 -6.19 4.93 12.16
C ASP A 257 -6.43 4.44 10.71
N SER A 258 -5.37 4.31 9.91
CA SER A 258 -5.43 3.78 8.56
C SER A 258 -5.97 2.35 8.55
N LEU A 259 -6.80 2.09 7.56
CA LEU A 259 -7.38 0.79 7.27
C LEU A 259 -6.55 0.05 6.22
N ALA A 260 -6.93 -1.18 5.92
CA ALA A 260 -6.24 -2.02 4.97
C ALA A 260 -6.91 -1.98 3.59
N LEU A 261 -6.11 -2.15 2.54
CA LEU A 261 -6.59 -2.34 1.18
C LEU A 261 -6.04 -3.68 0.65
N VAL A 262 -6.94 -4.57 0.25
CA VAL A 262 -6.57 -5.86 -0.34
C VAL A 262 -6.38 -5.67 -1.84
N LEU A 263 -5.17 -5.88 -2.33
CA LEU A 263 -4.87 -5.76 -3.77
C LEU A 263 -5.55 -6.89 -4.55
N GLY A 264 -6.13 -6.53 -5.69
CA GLY A 264 -6.88 -7.46 -6.53
C GLY A 264 -8.29 -7.79 -6.05
N ARG A 265 -8.68 -7.34 -4.86
CA ARG A 265 -10.07 -7.48 -4.39
C ARG A 265 -10.98 -6.49 -5.11
N GLU A 266 -12.17 -6.96 -5.50
CA GLU A 266 -13.24 -6.11 -6.00
C GLU A 266 -13.76 -5.18 -4.92
N TYR A 267 -13.78 -3.89 -5.25
CA TYR A 267 -14.43 -2.85 -4.45
C TYR A 267 -15.50 -2.16 -5.29
N THR A 268 -16.60 -1.83 -4.65
CA THR A 268 -17.61 -0.91 -5.18
C THR A 268 -17.69 0.26 -4.22
N LEU A 269 -17.22 1.41 -4.68
CA LEU A 269 -17.24 2.66 -3.94
C LEU A 269 -18.33 3.55 -4.53
N ALA A 270 -19.18 4.12 -3.69
CA ALA A 270 -20.26 5.02 -4.10
C ALA A 270 -20.38 6.16 -3.08
N GLN A 271 -20.85 7.31 -3.55
CA GLN A 271 -21.21 8.41 -2.67
C GLN A 271 -22.33 7.94 -1.74
N ALA A 272 -22.19 8.22 -0.44
CA ALA A 272 -23.18 7.88 0.58
C ALA A 272 -24.42 8.76 0.48
#